data_98044da5c87f820f64ce82f9aa87f1c9
#
_entry.id   98044da5c87f820f64ce82f9aa87f1c9
#
_cell.length_a   1.000
_cell.length_b   1.000
_cell.length_c   1.000
_cell.angle_alpha   90.00
_cell.angle_beta   90.00
_cell.angle_gamma   90.00
#
_symmetry.space_group_name_H-M   'P 1'
#
loop_
_entity.id
_entity.type
_entity.pdbx_description
1 polymer ?
#
loop_
_entity_poly.entity_id
_entity_poly.type
_entity_poly.pdbx_seq_one_letter_code
_entity_poly.pdbx_strand_id
1 'polypeptide(L)'
;MGGDATADRGPAMAGLRILDLSRLLPGGFATVLMADLGADVIKVESPDGGDYGRLVDPETFAALNRNKRSVVLDLRDEAGRETLLRLVERCDAVVESHRPGVLSGMGLGYERLRAANPRVVLCSITGFGQTGPYAGRPGHDLNFLALSGFFAVPHRPGRSVDRVGVRVADLAGAMYAALSLTVAVAAARESGEGQHLDVSLHEAAAGWAGPLALPLLGLADPADSPLVTGDNDLFTVADGGRIALATFEDKFWLVFREAFAGEFPELDDDRYDRRADRTRDRTRVAELLRDVFARRDLAWWCARLAPLDLPWAPVYETPGEFLADEHVVARDLVGVLPGSPHAEPRRQVRFPVRFGAGLDSLRRAAPAHGEHTAEILGELDQQREREREQEPKR
;
A
#
# COMPACT_ATOMS: atom_id res chain seq x y z
N MET A 1 2.78 1.64 43.18
CA MET A 1 1.64 2.56 42.92
C MET A 1 2.13 3.54 41.86
N GLY A 2 1.95 3.24 40.62
CA GLY A 2 2.20 4.11 39.47
C GLY A 2 0.87 4.17 38.71
N GLY A 3 0.15 5.29 38.86
CA GLY A 3 -1.11 5.51 38.17
C GLY A 3 -0.89 5.47 36.65
N ASP A 4 -1.58 4.57 36.00
CA ASP A 4 -1.66 4.44 34.56
C ASP A 4 -2.52 5.61 34.03
N ALA A 5 -1.85 6.73 33.78
CA ALA A 5 -2.44 7.84 33.04
C ALA A 5 -2.32 7.53 31.53
N THR A 6 -3.00 6.50 31.07
CA THR A 6 -3.38 6.39 29.66
C THR A 6 -4.45 7.47 29.44
N ALA A 7 -3.99 8.73 29.29
CA ALA A 7 -4.81 9.77 28.73
C ALA A 7 -5.40 9.20 27.42
N ASP A 8 -6.73 9.29 27.28
CA ASP A 8 -7.46 8.99 26.07
C ASP A 8 -6.91 9.91 24.96
N ARG A 9 -5.77 9.49 24.41
CA ARG A 9 -5.17 10.14 23.25
C ARG A 9 -5.99 9.65 22.07
N GLY A 10 -6.88 10.49 21.61
CA GLY A 10 -7.67 10.24 20.41
C GLY A 10 -6.81 9.65 19.25
N PRO A 11 -7.40 9.30 18.11
CA PRO A 11 -6.69 8.70 16.99
C PRO A 11 -5.42 9.48 16.61
N ALA A 12 -4.36 8.78 16.18
CA ALA A 12 -3.03 9.34 15.98
C ALA A 12 -2.97 10.57 15.04
N MET A 13 -3.93 10.66 14.08
CA MET A 13 -4.09 11.78 13.15
C MET A 13 -5.34 12.62 13.40
N ALA A 14 -5.89 12.59 14.61
CA ALA A 14 -7.01 13.46 14.98
C ALA A 14 -6.66 14.93 14.75
N GLY A 15 -7.58 15.67 14.12
CA GLY A 15 -7.38 17.08 13.78
C GLY A 15 -6.52 17.33 12.53
N LEU A 16 -6.16 16.29 11.80
CA LEU A 16 -5.61 16.41 10.44
C LEU A 16 -6.77 16.36 9.45
N ARG A 17 -6.87 17.34 8.55
CA ARG A 17 -7.87 17.36 7.47
C ARG A 17 -7.20 17.31 6.10
N ILE A 18 -7.67 16.39 5.26
CA ILE A 18 -7.13 16.14 3.93
C ILE A 18 -8.25 16.23 2.90
N LEU A 19 -8.02 16.96 1.81
CA LEU A 19 -8.87 16.95 0.63
C LEU A 19 -8.32 15.92 -0.37
N ASP A 20 -9.10 14.88 -0.67
CA ASP A 20 -8.73 13.80 -1.57
C ASP A 20 -9.42 14.02 -2.94
N LEU A 21 -8.69 14.60 -3.89
CA LEU A 21 -9.09 14.78 -5.29
C LEU A 21 -8.60 13.62 -6.17
N SER A 22 -7.98 12.62 -5.57
CA SER A 22 -7.41 11.48 -6.30
C SER A 22 -8.49 10.53 -6.83
N ARG A 23 -8.09 9.67 -7.76
CA ARG A 23 -8.93 8.63 -8.33
C ARG A 23 -8.22 7.29 -8.32
N LEU A 24 -9.01 6.21 -8.30
CA LEU A 24 -8.51 4.84 -8.34
C LEU A 24 -7.61 4.49 -7.14
N LEU A 25 -6.61 3.61 -7.37
CA LEU A 25 -5.89 2.92 -6.29
C LEU A 25 -4.87 3.79 -5.57
N PRO A 26 -3.86 4.44 -6.21
CA PRO A 26 -2.71 4.95 -5.46
C PRO A 26 -3.09 6.08 -4.48
N GLY A 27 -3.85 7.08 -4.92
CA GLY A 27 -4.30 8.14 -4.04
C GLY A 27 -5.35 7.66 -3.03
N GLY A 28 -6.27 6.79 -3.48
CA GLY A 28 -7.25 6.16 -2.58
C GLY A 28 -6.61 5.38 -1.44
N PHE A 29 -5.53 4.62 -1.73
CA PHE A 29 -4.80 3.86 -0.72
C PHE A 29 -3.99 4.77 0.20
N ALA A 30 -3.30 5.79 -0.31
CA ALA A 30 -2.58 6.75 0.51
C ALA A 30 -3.51 7.43 1.53
N THR A 31 -4.66 7.90 1.07
CA THR A 31 -5.60 8.65 1.91
C THR A 31 -6.43 7.76 2.84
N VAL A 32 -6.71 6.49 2.49
CA VAL A 32 -7.37 5.56 3.44
C VAL A 32 -6.45 5.20 4.60
N LEU A 33 -5.15 5.08 4.40
CA LEU A 33 -4.19 4.86 5.50
C LEU A 33 -4.28 6.00 6.53
N MET A 34 -4.37 7.24 6.05
CA MET A 34 -4.51 8.40 6.92
C MET A 34 -5.90 8.48 7.58
N ALA A 35 -6.95 8.13 6.83
CA ALA A 35 -8.31 8.03 7.37
C ALA A 35 -8.39 6.96 8.47
N ASP A 36 -7.77 5.79 8.27
CA ASP A 36 -7.71 4.73 9.28
C ASP A 36 -7.01 5.19 10.56
N LEU A 37 -5.99 6.03 10.43
CA LEU A 37 -5.27 6.65 11.54
C LEU A 37 -6.03 7.83 12.19
N GLY A 38 -7.21 8.20 11.68
CA GLY A 38 -8.10 9.19 12.29
C GLY A 38 -8.13 10.57 11.66
N ALA A 39 -7.45 10.76 10.52
CA ALA A 39 -7.59 12.00 9.76
C ALA A 39 -9.03 12.18 9.22
N ASP A 40 -9.50 13.42 9.16
CA ASP A 40 -10.73 13.80 8.45
C ASP A 40 -10.42 13.92 6.95
N VAL A 41 -10.67 12.84 6.21
CA VAL A 41 -10.44 12.80 4.77
C VAL A 41 -11.75 13.09 4.03
N ILE A 42 -11.75 14.19 3.27
CA ILE A 42 -12.86 14.60 2.43
C ILE A 42 -12.55 14.29 0.98
N LYS A 43 -13.22 13.29 0.41
CA LYS A 43 -13.11 12.95 -0.99
C LYS A 43 -13.93 13.93 -1.82
N VAL A 44 -13.25 14.68 -2.68
CA VAL A 44 -13.85 15.65 -3.59
C VAL A 44 -14.14 14.97 -4.92
N GLU A 45 -15.37 14.93 -5.34
CA GLU A 45 -15.82 14.17 -6.50
C GLU A 45 -16.57 15.07 -7.49
N SER A 46 -16.45 14.74 -8.80
CA SER A 46 -17.20 15.44 -9.82
C SER A 46 -18.69 15.05 -9.81
N PRO A 47 -19.62 15.90 -10.25
CA PRO A 47 -21.02 15.55 -10.35
C PRO A 47 -21.28 14.42 -11.37
N ASP A 48 -20.36 14.19 -12.32
CA ASP A 48 -20.49 13.19 -13.37
C ASP A 48 -20.06 11.79 -12.88
N GLY A 49 -20.66 11.30 -11.79
CA GLY A 49 -20.46 9.95 -11.28
C GLY A 49 -19.24 9.76 -10.35
N GLY A 50 -18.48 10.83 -10.07
CA GLY A 50 -17.41 10.82 -9.08
C GLY A 50 -16.14 10.09 -9.51
N ASP A 51 -15.57 9.32 -8.58
CA ASP A 51 -14.40 8.47 -8.86
C ASP A 51 -14.77 7.30 -9.76
N TYR A 52 -14.04 7.14 -10.85
CA TYR A 52 -14.24 6.03 -11.79
C TYR A 52 -14.18 4.65 -11.14
N GLY A 53 -13.46 4.52 -10.03
CA GLY A 53 -13.42 3.29 -9.21
C GLY A 53 -14.79 2.81 -8.74
N ARG A 54 -15.75 3.72 -8.52
CA ARG A 54 -17.14 3.37 -8.16
C ARG A 54 -17.82 2.49 -9.19
N LEU A 55 -17.45 2.67 -10.46
CA LEU A 55 -18.06 1.98 -11.60
C LEU A 55 -17.28 0.71 -11.98
N VAL A 56 -15.94 0.78 -12.04
CA VAL A 56 -15.11 -0.34 -12.54
C VAL A 56 -14.84 -1.41 -11.51
N ASP A 57 -14.69 -1.04 -10.24
CA ASP A 57 -14.42 -1.97 -9.14
C ASP A 57 -14.99 -1.43 -7.82
N PRO A 58 -16.30 -1.54 -7.61
CA PRO A 58 -16.98 -1.04 -6.41
C PRO A 58 -16.43 -1.64 -5.11
N GLU A 59 -15.95 -2.89 -5.15
CA GLU A 59 -15.41 -3.57 -3.97
C GLU A 59 -14.07 -2.96 -3.55
N THR A 60 -13.15 -2.79 -4.49
CA THR A 60 -11.88 -2.10 -4.24
C THR A 60 -12.13 -0.63 -3.86
N PHE A 61 -13.09 0.05 -4.52
CA PHE A 61 -13.46 1.41 -4.12
C PHE A 61 -13.91 1.46 -2.66
N ALA A 62 -14.76 0.55 -2.23
CA ALA A 62 -15.24 0.49 -0.84
C ALA A 62 -14.09 0.27 0.15
N ALA A 63 -13.14 -0.58 -0.19
CA ALA A 63 -11.95 -0.83 0.64
C ALA A 63 -11.06 0.42 0.78
N LEU A 64 -10.87 1.17 -0.32
CA LEU A 64 -9.97 2.33 -0.39
C LEU A 64 -10.58 3.63 0.14
N ASN A 65 -11.88 3.66 0.37
CA ASN A 65 -12.58 4.89 0.74
C ASN A 65 -13.36 4.79 2.06
N ARG A 66 -13.15 3.71 2.83
CA ARG A 66 -13.65 3.63 4.22
C ARG A 66 -13.14 4.81 5.06
N ASN A 67 -13.88 5.18 6.06
CA ASN A 67 -13.60 6.28 7.00
C ASN A 67 -13.56 7.68 6.37
N LYS A 68 -13.76 7.83 5.04
CA LYS A 68 -13.80 9.13 4.37
C LYS A 68 -15.21 9.74 4.37
N ARG A 69 -15.28 11.04 4.13
CA ARG A 69 -16.50 11.77 3.77
C ARG A 69 -16.44 12.08 2.26
N SER A 70 -17.58 12.26 1.58
CA SER A 70 -17.64 12.62 0.16
C SER A 70 -18.39 13.92 -0.03
N VAL A 71 -17.83 14.83 -0.83
CA VAL A 71 -18.44 16.07 -1.30
C VAL A 71 -18.41 16.12 -2.82
N VAL A 72 -19.51 16.55 -3.45
CA VAL A 72 -19.59 16.78 -4.89
C VAL A 72 -19.32 18.23 -5.19
N LEU A 73 -18.29 18.49 -6.00
CA LEU A 73 -17.94 19.81 -6.52
C LEU A 73 -17.63 19.73 -8.02
N ASP A 74 -18.22 20.60 -8.82
CA ASP A 74 -17.82 20.74 -10.22
C ASP A 74 -16.65 21.72 -10.35
N LEU A 75 -15.44 21.19 -10.46
CA LEU A 75 -14.23 22.02 -10.59
C LEU A 75 -14.05 22.63 -11.99
N ARG A 76 -14.95 22.33 -12.93
CA ARG A 76 -14.97 22.98 -14.26
C ARG A 76 -15.58 24.38 -14.18
N ASP A 77 -16.47 24.61 -13.24
CA ASP A 77 -17.06 25.93 -13.03
C ASP A 77 -16.34 26.71 -11.91
N GLU A 78 -16.58 28.03 -11.88
CA GLU A 78 -15.93 28.93 -10.92
C GLU A 78 -16.43 28.72 -9.51
N ALA A 79 -17.72 28.49 -9.30
CA ALA A 79 -18.32 28.31 -7.98
C ALA A 79 -17.78 27.05 -7.28
N GLY A 80 -17.59 25.96 -8.03
CA GLY A 80 -16.98 24.74 -7.52
C GLY A 80 -15.51 24.95 -7.11
N ARG A 81 -14.73 25.67 -7.92
CA ARG A 81 -13.34 26.02 -7.60
C ARG A 81 -13.23 26.93 -6.37
N GLU A 82 -14.07 27.96 -6.27
CA GLU A 82 -14.11 28.83 -5.10
C GLU A 82 -14.48 28.05 -3.83
N THR A 83 -15.44 27.13 -3.93
CA THR A 83 -15.80 26.27 -2.80
C THR A 83 -14.64 25.37 -2.38
N LEU A 84 -13.91 24.79 -3.34
CA LEU A 84 -12.70 24.03 -3.05
C LEU A 84 -11.64 24.88 -2.34
N LEU A 85 -11.39 26.11 -2.78
CA LEU A 85 -10.43 27.01 -2.14
C LEU A 85 -10.83 27.34 -0.70
N ARG A 86 -12.10 27.52 -0.41
CA ARG A 86 -12.62 27.68 0.96
C ARG A 86 -12.35 26.45 1.83
N LEU A 87 -12.45 25.23 1.25
CA LEU A 87 -12.06 24.02 1.96
C LEU A 87 -10.55 23.97 2.20
N VAL A 88 -9.73 24.42 1.24
CA VAL A 88 -8.27 24.49 1.33
C VAL A 88 -7.81 25.40 2.45
N GLU A 89 -8.47 26.52 2.70
CA GLU A 89 -8.17 27.42 3.83
C GLU A 89 -8.09 26.69 5.18
N ARG A 90 -8.72 25.51 5.28
CA ARG A 90 -8.97 24.76 6.50
C ARG A 90 -8.49 23.30 6.45
N CYS A 91 -7.76 22.95 5.43
CA CYS A 91 -7.14 21.64 5.34
C CYS A 91 -5.63 21.73 5.57
N ASP A 92 -5.03 20.62 5.96
CA ASP A 92 -3.59 20.50 6.06
C ASP A 92 -2.98 20.08 4.71
N ALA A 93 -3.74 19.32 3.94
CA ALA A 93 -3.23 18.79 2.69
C ALA A 93 -4.30 18.59 1.62
N VAL A 94 -3.85 18.63 0.37
CA VAL A 94 -4.60 18.25 -0.83
C VAL A 94 -3.84 17.10 -1.51
N VAL A 95 -4.52 16.00 -1.79
CA VAL A 95 -3.98 14.86 -2.55
C VAL A 95 -4.69 14.79 -3.88
N GLU A 96 -3.92 14.70 -4.98
CA GLU A 96 -4.48 14.60 -6.32
C GLU A 96 -3.72 13.57 -7.16
N SER A 97 -4.35 13.04 -8.22
CA SER A 97 -3.75 12.07 -9.14
C SER A 97 -4.07 12.40 -10.62
N HIS A 98 -4.21 13.66 -10.93
CA HIS A 98 -4.39 14.12 -12.30
C HIS A 98 -3.06 14.06 -13.08
N ARG A 99 -3.13 14.09 -14.39
CA ARG A 99 -1.92 14.29 -15.20
C ARG A 99 -1.28 15.64 -14.90
N PRO A 100 0.06 15.74 -14.99
CA PRO A 100 0.77 17.00 -14.77
C PRO A 100 0.14 18.16 -15.54
N GLY A 101 -0.05 19.29 -14.86
CA GLY A 101 -0.62 20.50 -15.44
C GLY A 101 -2.15 20.58 -15.43
N VAL A 102 -2.89 19.48 -15.21
CA VAL A 102 -4.38 19.51 -15.23
C VAL A 102 -4.92 20.37 -14.10
N LEU A 103 -4.47 20.18 -12.87
CA LEU A 103 -4.92 20.96 -11.72
C LEU A 103 -4.56 22.44 -11.88
N SER A 104 -3.37 22.74 -12.37
CA SER A 104 -2.93 24.11 -12.68
C SER A 104 -3.75 24.73 -13.81
N GLY A 105 -4.11 23.95 -14.84
CA GLY A 105 -4.98 24.38 -15.93
C GLY A 105 -6.40 24.73 -15.48
N MET A 106 -6.86 24.18 -14.37
CA MET A 106 -8.13 24.54 -13.71
C MET A 106 -7.99 25.77 -12.81
N GLY A 107 -6.81 26.39 -12.70
CA GLY A 107 -6.55 27.50 -11.78
C GLY A 107 -6.40 27.07 -10.32
N LEU A 108 -6.12 25.79 -10.06
CA LEU A 108 -5.98 25.18 -8.74
C LEU A 108 -4.56 24.62 -8.49
N GLY A 109 -3.55 25.12 -9.24
CA GLY A 109 -2.15 24.75 -9.02
C GLY A 109 -1.65 25.17 -7.63
N TYR A 110 -0.49 24.64 -7.23
CA TYR A 110 0.08 24.80 -5.88
C TYR A 110 0.11 26.26 -5.42
N GLU A 111 0.55 27.21 -6.26
CA GLU A 111 0.62 28.63 -5.91
C GLU A 111 -0.76 29.21 -5.55
N ARG A 112 -1.82 28.77 -6.22
CA ARG A 112 -3.18 29.20 -5.92
C ARG A 112 -3.69 28.60 -4.60
N LEU A 113 -3.37 27.34 -4.33
CA LEU A 113 -3.72 26.68 -3.06
C LEU A 113 -2.94 27.32 -1.89
N ARG A 114 -1.64 27.59 -2.09
CA ARG A 114 -0.79 28.28 -1.12
C ARG A 114 -1.27 29.69 -0.83
N ALA A 115 -1.79 30.41 -1.81
CA ALA A 115 -2.36 31.75 -1.61
C ALA A 115 -3.62 31.70 -0.73
N ALA A 116 -4.41 30.60 -0.78
CA ALA A 116 -5.55 30.38 0.11
C ALA A 116 -5.13 29.91 1.51
N ASN A 117 -4.10 29.04 1.57
CA ASN A 117 -3.56 28.52 2.83
C ASN A 117 -2.03 28.34 2.71
N PRO A 118 -1.23 29.25 3.31
CA PRO A 118 0.24 29.15 3.23
C PRO A 118 0.84 27.83 3.75
N ARG A 119 0.12 27.12 4.62
CA ARG A 119 0.59 25.86 5.21
C ARG A 119 0.15 24.62 4.43
N VAL A 120 -0.65 24.78 3.36
CA VAL A 120 -1.17 23.63 2.63
C VAL A 120 -0.05 22.80 2.01
N VAL A 121 -0.12 21.49 2.17
CA VAL A 121 0.72 20.53 1.45
C VAL A 121 -0.07 19.99 0.27
N LEU A 122 0.42 20.21 -0.95
CA LEU A 122 -0.10 19.54 -2.15
C LEU A 122 0.68 18.28 -2.41
N CYS A 123 0.03 17.13 -2.51
CA CYS A 123 0.63 15.86 -2.91
C CYS A 123 0.07 15.41 -4.25
N SER A 124 0.90 15.51 -5.31
CA SER A 124 0.55 15.05 -6.66
C SER A 124 1.13 13.67 -6.91
N ILE A 125 0.26 12.67 -7.09
CA ILE A 125 0.66 11.27 -7.34
C ILE A 125 0.47 10.99 -8.83
N THR A 126 1.57 10.81 -9.57
CA THR A 126 1.53 10.61 -11.02
C THR A 126 2.39 9.42 -11.46
N GLY A 127 2.19 8.95 -12.67
CA GLY A 127 2.93 7.79 -13.18
C GLY A 127 4.45 7.98 -13.21
N PHE A 128 4.89 9.16 -13.68
CA PHE A 128 6.31 9.45 -13.94
C PHE A 128 6.79 10.79 -13.34
N GLY A 129 6.06 11.34 -12.38
CA GLY A 129 6.38 12.64 -11.78
C GLY A 129 5.85 13.82 -12.61
N GLN A 130 6.06 15.03 -12.06
CA GLN A 130 5.60 16.29 -12.64
C GLN A 130 6.51 16.78 -13.78
N THR A 131 7.74 16.27 -13.85
CA THR A 131 8.77 16.73 -14.78
C THR A 131 9.44 15.55 -15.52
N GLY A 132 10.34 15.86 -16.44
CA GLY A 132 11.07 14.85 -17.19
C GLY A 132 10.36 14.38 -18.46
N PRO A 133 11.05 13.54 -19.27
CA PRO A 133 10.59 13.18 -20.63
C PRO A 133 9.32 12.32 -20.65
N TYR A 134 8.95 11.70 -19.53
CA TYR A 134 7.78 10.84 -19.43
C TYR A 134 6.61 11.46 -18.65
N ALA A 135 6.74 12.67 -18.11
CA ALA A 135 5.70 13.31 -17.29
C ALA A 135 4.30 13.28 -17.91
N GLY A 136 4.18 13.54 -19.22
CA GLY A 136 2.92 13.48 -19.95
C GLY A 136 2.50 12.10 -20.45
N ARG A 137 3.32 11.05 -20.25
CA ARG A 137 3.07 9.72 -20.79
C ARG A 137 1.96 9.01 -20.00
N PRO A 138 0.94 8.42 -20.69
CA PRO A 138 -0.06 7.61 -20.00
C PRO A 138 0.53 6.27 -19.55
N GLY A 139 0.00 5.74 -18.46
CA GLY A 139 0.38 4.42 -17.96
C GLY A 139 -0.50 3.99 -16.79
N HIS A 140 -0.36 2.72 -16.45
CA HIS A 140 -0.91 2.08 -15.26
C HIS A 140 0.22 1.32 -14.55
N ASP A 141 -0.04 0.79 -13.39
CA ASP A 141 0.89 0.06 -12.52
C ASP A 141 1.95 -0.76 -13.29
N LEU A 142 1.51 -1.64 -14.18
CA LEU A 142 2.41 -2.52 -14.92
C LEU A 142 3.41 -1.76 -15.81
N ASN A 143 3.01 -0.60 -16.36
CA ASN A 143 3.90 0.22 -17.20
C ASN A 143 4.98 0.90 -16.34
N PHE A 144 4.62 1.38 -15.16
CA PHE A 144 5.55 2.00 -14.20
C PHE A 144 6.51 0.96 -13.66
N LEU A 145 5.98 -0.22 -13.28
CA LEU A 145 6.76 -1.33 -12.78
C LEU A 145 7.76 -1.86 -13.82
N ALA A 146 7.34 -1.95 -15.09
CA ALA A 146 8.19 -2.45 -16.16
C ALA A 146 9.44 -1.59 -16.41
N LEU A 147 9.35 -0.28 -16.16
CA LEU A 147 10.45 0.67 -16.37
C LEU A 147 11.29 0.90 -15.10
N SER A 148 10.85 0.41 -13.94
CA SER A 148 11.49 0.69 -12.65
C SER A 148 12.72 -0.17 -12.32
N GLY A 149 13.06 -1.13 -13.16
CA GLY A 149 14.08 -2.15 -12.86
C GLY A 149 13.58 -3.31 -11.99
N PHE A 150 12.31 -3.31 -11.58
CA PHE A 150 11.74 -4.36 -10.74
C PHE A 150 11.91 -5.75 -11.35
N PHE A 151 11.64 -5.88 -12.64
CA PHE A 151 11.79 -7.15 -13.35
C PHE A 151 13.23 -7.53 -13.70
N ALA A 152 14.20 -6.66 -13.43
CA ALA A 152 15.62 -6.98 -13.57
C ALA A 152 16.15 -7.79 -12.39
N VAL A 153 15.46 -7.80 -11.25
CA VAL A 153 15.85 -8.56 -10.06
C VAL A 153 15.50 -10.04 -10.24
N PRO A 154 16.48 -10.94 -10.37
CA PRO A 154 16.21 -12.36 -10.53
C PRO A 154 15.76 -12.97 -9.19
N HIS A 155 14.88 -13.98 -9.25
CA HIS A 155 14.40 -14.66 -8.04
C HIS A 155 14.67 -16.17 -8.07
N ARG A 156 14.90 -16.77 -9.24
CA ARG A 156 15.24 -18.20 -9.39
C ARG A 156 16.07 -18.45 -10.66
N PRO A 157 16.79 -19.59 -10.76
CA PRO A 157 17.51 -19.97 -11.96
C PRO A 157 16.58 -20.16 -13.17
N GLY A 158 17.02 -19.76 -14.36
CA GLY A 158 16.30 -20.00 -15.62
C GLY A 158 14.96 -19.28 -15.75
N ARG A 159 14.79 -18.17 -15.10
CA ARG A 159 13.54 -17.47 -14.93
C ARG A 159 13.01 -16.76 -16.19
N SER A 160 11.67 -16.74 -16.34
CA SER A 160 10.94 -15.79 -17.17
C SER A 160 10.48 -14.57 -16.35
N VAL A 161 10.20 -13.46 -17.04
CA VAL A 161 9.58 -12.27 -16.42
C VAL A 161 8.08 -12.52 -16.33
N ASP A 162 7.57 -12.68 -15.11
CA ASP A 162 6.15 -12.91 -14.85
C ASP A 162 5.46 -11.65 -14.30
N ARG A 163 4.20 -11.50 -14.70
CA ARG A 163 3.36 -10.43 -14.16
C ARG A 163 3.01 -10.70 -12.71
N VAL A 164 3.18 -9.68 -11.86
CA VAL A 164 2.70 -9.69 -10.48
C VAL A 164 1.21 -9.32 -10.44
N GLY A 165 0.40 -10.07 -9.71
CA GLY A 165 -1.05 -9.81 -9.56
C GLY A 165 -1.35 -8.56 -8.74
N VAL A 166 -0.52 -8.26 -7.73
CA VAL A 166 -0.61 -7.07 -6.89
C VAL A 166 -0.11 -5.84 -7.65
N ARG A 167 -0.73 -4.69 -7.46
CA ARG A 167 -0.34 -3.41 -8.08
C ARG A 167 0.82 -2.77 -7.31
N VAL A 168 2.03 -3.24 -7.56
CA VAL A 168 3.22 -2.93 -6.77
C VAL A 168 3.63 -1.47 -6.89
N ALA A 169 3.66 -0.90 -8.09
CA ALA A 169 4.05 0.50 -8.30
C ALA A 169 3.03 1.46 -7.67
N ASP A 170 1.73 1.17 -7.83
CA ASP A 170 0.64 1.95 -7.25
C ASP A 170 0.71 1.95 -5.72
N LEU A 171 0.90 0.79 -5.10
CA LEU A 171 0.99 0.66 -3.64
C LEU A 171 2.28 1.26 -3.08
N ALA A 172 3.42 1.09 -3.76
CA ALA A 172 4.67 1.73 -3.39
C ALA A 172 4.54 3.26 -3.39
N GLY A 173 3.99 3.82 -4.48
CA GLY A 173 3.72 5.25 -4.57
C GLY A 173 2.76 5.76 -3.50
N ALA A 174 1.70 5.02 -3.21
CA ALA A 174 0.76 5.36 -2.15
C ALA A 174 1.43 5.37 -0.75
N MET A 175 2.29 4.41 -0.46
CA MET A 175 3.05 4.37 0.80
C MET A 175 4.01 5.55 0.92
N TYR A 176 4.77 5.88 -0.15
CA TYR A 176 5.63 7.05 -0.15
C TYR A 176 4.82 8.35 -0.03
N ALA A 177 3.67 8.44 -0.70
CA ALA A 177 2.76 9.58 -0.56
C ALA A 177 2.29 9.77 0.89
N ALA A 178 1.78 8.71 1.54
CA ALA A 178 1.32 8.77 2.92
C ALA A 178 2.44 9.14 3.90
N LEU A 179 3.63 8.54 3.75
CA LEU A 179 4.81 8.85 4.57
C LEU A 179 5.24 10.30 4.39
N SER A 180 5.46 10.74 3.14
CA SER A 180 5.94 12.08 2.84
C SER A 180 4.92 13.14 3.24
N LEU A 181 3.62 12.87 3.06
CA LEU A 181 2.55 13.76 3.45
C LEU A 181 2.53 13.96 4.97
N THR A 182 2.68 12.88 5.74
CA THR A 182 2.73 12.94 7.21
C THR A 182 3.88 13.84 7.68
N VAL A 183 5.08 13.67 7.10
CA VAL A 183 6.26 14.48 7.44
C VAL A 183 6.09 15.93 7.00
N ALA A 184 5.60 16.16 5.79
CA ALA A 184 5.42 17.50 5.23
C ALA A 184 4.38 18.32 6.00
N VAL A 185 3.27 17.70 6.41
CA VAL A 185 2.24 18.37 7.23
C VAL A 185 2.77 18.70 8.62
N ALA A 186 3.54 17.80 9.25
CA ALA A 186 4.17 18.10 10.53
C ALA A 186 5.11 19.30 10.41
N ALA A 187 5.96 19.33 9.39
CA ALA A 187 6.86 20.46 9.13
C ALA A 187 6.09 21.77 8.82
N ALA A 188 5.01 21.69 8.03
CA ALA A 188 4.18 22.85 7.70
C ALA A 188 3.45 23.43 8.92
N ARG A 189 3.03 22.59 9.86
CA ARG A 189 2.42 23.04 11.12
C ARG A 189 3.42 23.76 12.03
N GLU A 190 4.68 23.36 11.99
CA GLU A 190 5.77 23.99 12.76
C GLU A 190 6.29 25.26 12.10
N SER A 191 6.56 25.24 10.79
CA SER A 191 7.17 26.36 10.07
C SER A 191 6.16 27.42 9.64
N GLY A 192 4.89 27.07 9.49
CA GLY A 192 3.88 27.94 8.87
C GLY A 192 3.87 27.87 7.33
N GLU A 193 4.74 27.09 6.70
CA GLU A 193 4.91 26.99 5.25
C GLU A 193 4.68 25.57 4.75
N GLY A 194 3.73 25.42 3.79
CA GLY A 194 3.47 24.17 3.08
C GLY A 194 4.46 23.95 1.92
N GLN A 195 4.26 22.82 1.22
CA GLN A 195 5.08 22.46 0.06
C GLN A 195 4.32 21.61 -0.94
N HIS A 196 4.86 21.52 -2.16
CA HIS A 196 4.37 20.60 -3.19
C HIS A 196 5.21 19.32 -3.17
N LEU A 197 4.56 18.18 -3.00
CA LEU A 197 5.16 16.84 -3.07
C LEU A 197 4.87 16.25 -4.45
N ASP A 198 5.92 15.95 -5.20
CA ASP A 198 5.86 15.24 -6.47
C ASP A 198 6.13 13.75 -6.22
N VAL A 199 5.10 12.91 -6.31
CA VAL A 199 5.18 11.46 -6.10
C VAL A 199 5.01 10.74 -7.42
N SER A 200 6.09 10.10 -7.87
CA SER A 200 6.14 9.28 -9.07
C SER A 200 5.96 7.79 -8.72
N LEU A 201 4.96 7.13 -9.30
CA LEU A 201 4.74 5.69 -9.12
C LEU A 201 5.91 4.86 -9.66
N HIS A 202 6.51 5.30 -10.78
CA HIS A 202 7.71 4.71 -11.35
C HIS A 202 8.91 4.81 -10.40
N GLU A 203 9.16 6.01 -9.85
CA GLU A 203 10.29 6.22 -8.93
C GLU A 203 10.09 5.49 -7.60
N ALA A 204 8.85 5.42 -7.12
CA ALA A 204 8.53 4.65 -5.92
C ALA A 204 8.84 3.15 -6.11
N ALA A 205 8.45 2.58 -7.24
CA ALA A 205 8.79 1.19 -7.58
C ALA A 205 10.31 1.00 -7.76
N ALA A 206 10.99 1.96 -8.39
CA ALA A 206 12.45 1.96 -8.53
C ALA A 206 13.15 2.07 -7.16
N GLY A 207 12.59 2.83 -6.23
CA GLY A 207 13.10 2.93 -4.86
C GLY A 207 13.06 1.60 -4.11
N TRP A 208 12.07 0.74 -4.38
CA TRP A 208 12.00 -0.61 -3.81
C TRP A 208 12.91 -1.60 -4.53
N ALA A 209 12.99 -1.53 -5.85
CA ALA A 209 13.83 -2.43 -6.65
C ALA A 209 15.33 -2.08 -6.57
N GLY A 210 15.66 -0.79 -6.46
CA GLY A 210 17.02 -0.27 -6.58
C GLY A 210 18.06 -0.93 -5.68
N PRO A 211 17.80 -1.10 -4.37
CA PRO A 211 18.74 -1.76 -3.47
C PRO A 211 19.09 -3.20 -3.86
N LEU A 212 18.23 -3.87 -4.65
CA LEU A 212 18.44 -5.24 -5.13
C LEU A 212 18.93 -5.28 -6.57
N ALA A 213 18.49 -4.33 -7.41
CA ALA A 213 18.83 -4.31 -8.83
C ALA A 213 20.21 -3.69 -9.11
N LEU A 214 20.56 -2.59 -8.43
CA LEU A 214 21.83 -1.89 -8.70
C LEU A 214 23.09 -2.73 -8.41
N PRO A 215 23.14 -3.57 -7.35
CA PRO A 215 24.29 -4.45 -7.13
C PRO A 215 24.53 -5.47 -8.27
N LEU A 216 23.51 -5.72 -9.10
CA LEU A 216 23.64 -6.66 -10.24
C LEU A 216 24.47 -6.10 -11.40
N LEU A 217 24.70 -4.79 -11.45
CA LEU A 217 25.50 -4.14 -12.50
C LEU A 217 26.95 -4.67 -12.59
N GLY A 218 27.47 -5.21 -11.48
CA GLY A 218 28.81 -5.82 -11.44
C GLY A 218 28.87 -7.29 -11.86
N LEU A 219 27.75 -7.92 -12.16
CA LEU A 219 27.66 -9.33 -12.50
C LEU A 219 27.63 -9.51 -14.02
N ALA A 220 28.30 -10.56 -14.51
CA ALA A 220 28.25 -10.94 -15.94
C ALA A 220 26.84 -11.43 -16.32
N ASP A 221 26.19 -12.17 -15.42
CA ASP A 221 24.79 -12.59 -15.53
C ASP A 221 24.08 -12.23 -14.21
N PRO A 222 22.95 -11.50 -14.23
CA PRO A 222 22.14 -11.24 -13.04
C PRO A 222 21.72 -12.52 -12.30
N ALA A 223 21.56 -13.64 -12.99
CA ALA A 223 21.29 -14.94 -12.39
C ALA A 223 22.44 -15.46 -11.50
N ASP A 224 23.64 -14.88 -11.58
CA ASP A 224 24.76 -15.18 -10.69
C ASP A 224 24.67 -14.45 -9.34
N SER A 225 23.63 -13.67 -9.14
CA SER A 225 23.36 -13.02 -7.86
C SER A 225 23.33 -14.04 -6.71
N PRO A 226 23.97 -13.75 -5.57
CA PRO A 226 23.89 -14.59 -4.37
C PRO A 226 22.49 -14.63 -3.74
N LEU A 227 21.57 -13.80 -4.23
CA LEU A 227 20.15 -13.85 -3.86
C LEU A 227 19.38 -14.94 -4.60
N VAL A 228 19.92 -15.45 -5.71
CA VAL A 228 19.35 -16.56 -6.46
C VAL A 228 19.87 -17.86 -5.89
N THR A 229 19.03 -18.56 -5.14
CA THR A 229 19.34 -19.84 -4.52
C THR A 229 18.35 -20.91 -4.98
N GLY A 230 18.72 -22.19 -4.89
CA GLY A 230 17.84 -23.31 -5.25
C GLY A 230 16.90 -23.73 -4.13
N ASP A 231 17.16 -23.27 -2.90
CA ASP A 231 16.54 -23.67 -1.64
C ASP A 231 15.70 -22.56 -1.00
N ASN A 232 15.34 -21.54 -1.76
CA ASN A 232 14.44 -20.46 -1.36
C ASN A 232 13.46 -20.18 -2.51
N ASP A 233 12.38 -20.95 -2.58
CA ASP A 233 11.40 -20.86 -3.67
C ASP A 233 10.04 -21.46 -3.23
N LEU A 234 9.09 -21.47 -4.16
CA LEU A 234 7.81 -22.15 -4.06
C LEU A 234 7.90 -23.52 -4.72
N PHE A 235 7.61 -24.58 -3.98
CA PHE A 235 7.66 -25.95 -4.46
C PHE A 235 6.26 -26.53 -4.58
N THR A 236 5.92 -27.07 -5.75
CA THR A 236 4.65 -27.75 -5.97
C THR A 236 4.71 -29.16 -5.41
N VAL A 237 3.69 -29.55 -4.68
CA VAL A 237 3.56 -30.87 -4.04
C VAL A 237 2.65 -31.79 -4.87
N ALA A 238 2.51 -33.08 -4.46
CA ALA A 238 1.89 -34.13 -5.28
C ALA A 238 0.42 -33.85 -5.66
N ASP A 239 -0.33 -33.16 -4.82
CA ASP A 239 -1.75 -32.80 -5.05
C ASP A 239 -1.94 -31.45 -5.75
N GLY A 240 -0.85 -30.81 -6.16
CA GLY A 240 -0.85 -29.50 -6.84
C GLY A 240 -0.79 -28.31 -5.90
N GLY A 241 -0.90 -28.49 -4.58
CA GLY A 241 -0.64 -27.45 -3.60
C GLY A 241 0.82 -26.96 -3.65
N ARG A 242 1.15 -25.89 -2.92
CA ARG A 242 2.49 -25.32 -2.92
C ARG A 242 2.98 -25.02 -1.52
N ILE A 243 4.30 -25.17 -1.32
CA ILE A 243 5.02 -24.80 -0.10
C ILE A 243 6.08 -23.75 -0.44
N ALA A 244 6.11 -22.68 0.33
CA ALA A 244 7.24 -21.77 0.39
C ALA A 244 8.27 -22.35 1.36
N LEU A 245 9.51 -22.57 0.89
CA LEU A 245 10.63 -23.00 1.71
C LEU A 245 11.77 -21.99 1.56
N ALA A 246 12.46 -21.65 2.68
CA ALA A 246 13.58 -20.71 2.68
C ALA A 246 14.72 -21.24 3.55
N THR A 247 15.41 -22.26 3.08
CA THR A 247 16.54 -22.92 3.79
C THR A 247 17.91 -22.39 3.36
N PHE A 248 17.99 -21.17 2.85
CA PHE A 248 19.24 -20.60 2.37
C PHE A 248 20.33 -20.39 3.45
N GLU A 249 19.99 -20.37 4.75
CA GLU A 249 20.95 -20.41 5.85
C GLU A 249 21.32 -21.85 6.17
N ASP A 250 22.61 -22.12 6.44
CA ASP A 250 23.10 -23.48 6.65
C ASP A 250 22.38 -24.24 7.77
N LYS A 251 22.06 -23.55 8.88
CA LYS A 251 21.33 -24.16 10.01
C LYS A 251 19.96 -24.71 9.60
N PHE A 252 19.23 -24.02 8.74
CA PHE A 252 17.90 -24.44 8.29
C PHE A 252 17.98 -25.55 7.25
N TRP A 253 18.99 -25.51 6.38
CA TRP A 253 19.25 -26.61 5.46
C TRP A 253 19.57 -27.90 6.20
N LEU A 254 20.44 -27.84 7.22
CA LEU A 254 20.81 -29.00 8.02
C LEU A 254 19.61 -29.60 8.75
N VAL A 255 18.74 -28.78 9.36
CA VAL A 255 17.49 -29.25 9.97
C VAL A 255 16.59 -29.93 8.94
N PHE A 256 16.44 -29.35 7.75
CA PHE A 256 15.63 -29.95 6.67
C PHE A 256 16.23 -31.27 6.20
N ARG A 257 17.51 -31.30 5.89
CA ARG A 257 18.22 -32.52 5.48
C ARG A 257 18.11 -33.65 6.53
N GLU A 258 18.41 -33.36 7.77
CA GLU A 258 18.36 -34.35 8.86
C GLU A 258 16.96 -34.93 9.04
N ALA A 259 15.93 -34.09 8.95
CA ALA A 259 14.54 -34.50 9.11
C ALA A 259 14.04 -35.40 7.97
N PHE A 260 14.55 -35.23 6.74
CA PHE A 260 13.99 -35.85 5.57
C PHE A 260 14.92 -36.80 4.79
N ALA A 261 16.24 -36.84 5.08
CA ALA A 261 17.19 -37.72 4.40
C ALA A 261 16.86 -39.23 4.56
N GLY A 262 16.27 -39.63 5.69
CA GLY A 262 15.82 -41.00 5.87
C GLY A 262 14.68 -41.43 4.94
N GLU A 263 13.84 -40.51 4.50
CA GLU A 263 12.74 -40.78 3.57
C GLU A 263 13.10 -40.45 2.11
N PHE A 264 13.97 -39.49 1.92
CA PHE A 264 14.49 -39.04 0.62
C PHE A 264 16.01 -39.12 0.63
N PRO A 265 16.61 -40.27 0.35
CA PRO A 265 18.06 -40.49 0.46
C PRO A 265 18.91 -39.55 -0.39
N GLU A 266 18.35 -38.98 -1.45
CA GLU A 266 19.00 -37.97 -2.29
C GLU A 266 19.27 -36.64 -1.56
N LEU A 267 18.64 -36.39 -0.41
CA LEU A 267 18.94 -35.26 0.45
C LEU A 267 20.16 -35.52 1.35
N ASP A 268 20.58 -36.78 1.52
CA ASP A 268 21.75 -37.16 2.34
C ASP A 268 23.07 -36.93 1.58
N ASP A 269 23.31 -35.64 1.28
CA ASP A 269 24.48 -35.20 0.55
C ASP A 269 25.12 -34.00 1.27
N ASP A 270 26.23 -34.25 1.95
CA ASP A 270 26.95 -33.25 2.74
C ASP A 270 27.61 -32.14 1.92
N ARG A 271 27.71 -32.30 0.59
CA ARG A 271 28.18 -31.26 -0.32
C ARG A 271 27.32 -30.01 -0.25
N TYR A 272 26.04 -30.15 0.13
CA TYR A 272 25.10 -29.06 0.20
C TYR A 272 24.93 -28.47 1.60
N ASP A 273 25.74 -28.87 2.57
CA ASP A 273 25.66 -28.34 3.94
C ASP A 273 25.98 -26.84 4.01
N ARG A 274 26.80 -26.34 3.10
CA ARG A 274 27.18 -24.93 3.05
C ARG A 274 26.39 -24.16 1.99
N ARG A 275 25.90 -23.01 2.36
CA ARG A 275 25.20 -22.09 1.43
C ARG A 275 25.98 -21.82 0.15
N ALA A 276 27.31 -21.64 0.25
CA ALA A 276 28.15 -21.35 -0.91
C ALA A 276 28.08 -22.47 -1.96
N ASP A 277 28.01 -23.73 -1.54
CA ASP A 277 27.92 -24.89 -2.43
C ASP A 277 26.51 -25.01 -3.01
N ARG A 278 25.45 -24.79 -2.21
CA ARG A 278 24.07 -24.72 -2.71
C ARG A 278 23.86 -23.58 -3.71
N THR A 279 24.46 -22.42 -3.47
CA THR A 279 24.39 -21.28 -4.40
C THR A 279 25.14 -21.58 -5.70
N ARG A 280 26.30 -22.22 -5.64
CA ARG A 280 27.05 -22.64 -6.84
C ARG A 280 26.24 -23.62 -7.68
N ASP A 281 25.62 -24.62 -7.03
CA ASP A 281 24.88 -25.69 -7.69
C ASP A 281 23.35 -25.43 -7.66
N ARG A 282 22.91 -24.16 -7.56
CA ARG A 282 21.53 -23.72 -7.31
C ARG A 282 20.48 -24.37 -8.22
N THR A 283 20.80 -24.57 -9.50
CA THR A 283 19.89 -25.26 -10.44
C THR A 283 19.64 -26.70 -10.00
N ARG A 284 20.70 -27.43 -9.64
CA ARG A 284 20.58 -28.80 -9.19
C ARG A 284 19.85 -28.93 -7.86
N VAL A 285 20.12 -28.02 -6.93
CA VAL A 285 19.39 -27.94 -5.63
C VAL A 285 17.92 -27.68 -5.85
N ALA A 286 17.56 -26.74 -6.74
CA ALA A 286 16.17 -26.46 -7.07
C ALA A 286 15.46 -27.64 -7.74
N GLU A 287 16.15 -28.41 -8.60
CA GLU A 287 15.61 -29.65 -9.19
C GLU A 287 15.39 -30.71 -8.14
N LEU A 288 16.39 -30.96 -7.29
CA LEU A 288 16.32 -31.89 -6.19
C LEU A 288 15.10 -31.62 -5.29
N LEU A 289 14.94 -30.38 -4.85
CA LEU A 289 13.81 -30.02 -3.98
C LEU A 289 12.46 -30.15 -4.69
N ARG A 290 12.38 -29.77 -5.98
CA ARG A 290 11.15 -29.98 -6.77
C ARG A 290 10.77 -31.47 -6.83
N ASP A 291 11.73 -32.33 -7.07
CA ASP A 291 11.51 -33.78 -7.16
C ASP A 291 11.09 -34.36 -5.80
N VAL A 292 11.68 -33.88 -4.72
CA VAL A 292 11.36 -34.29 -3.33
C VAL A 292 9.94 -33.85 -2.94
N PHE A 293 9.63 -32.57 -3.14
CA PHE A 293 8.31 -32.02 -2.77
C PHE A 293 7.16 -32.65 -3.57
N ALA A 294 7.38 -32.99 -4.83
CA ALA A 294 6.37 -33.63 -5.71
C ALA A 294 5.95 -35.04 -5.26
N ARG A 295 6.63 -35.67 -4.29
CA ARG A 295 6.33 -37.06 -3.87
C ARG A 295 5.29 -37.21 -2.77
N ARG A 296 4.91 -36.13 -2.10
CA ARG A 296 3.91 -36.14 -1.03
C ARG A 296 2.94 -34.98 -1.21
N ASP A 297 1.75 -35.13 -0.65
CA ASP A 297 0.71 -34.09 -0.69
C ASP A 297 0.99 -32.97 0.33
N LEU A 298 0.22 -31.88 0.23
CA LEU A 298 0.37 -30.70 1.09
C LEU A 298 0.17 -31.02 2.56
N ALA A 299 -0.84 -31.84 2.88
CA ALA A 299 -1.15 -32.19 4.28
C ALA A 299 0.00 -32.96 4.94
N TRP A 300 0.61 -33.90 4.21
CA TRP A 300 1.77 -34.64 4.69
C TRP A 300 2.97 -33.71 4.97
N TRP A 301 3.27 -32.81 4.03
CA TRP A 301 4.35 -31.85 4.20
C TRP A 301 4.10 -30.92 5.39
N CYS A 302 2.91 -30.34 5.51
CA CYS A 302 2.56 -29.47 6.62
C CYS A 302 2.72 -30.17 7.96
N ALA A 303 2.23 -31.41 8.10
CA ALA A 303 2.36 -32.17 9.34
C ALA A 303 3.83 -32.48 9.71
N ARG A 304 4.68 -32.71 8.72
CA ARG A 304 6.11 -33.05 8.94
C ARG A 304 6.98 -31.82 9.16
N LEU A 305 6.64 -30.69 8.55
CA LEU A 305 7.39 -29.44 8.69
C LEU A 305 6.99 -28.66 9.96
N ALA A 306 5.76 -28.79 10.43
CA ALA A 306 5.25 -28.04 11.58
C ALA A 306 6.09 -28.14 12.87
N PRO A 307 6.66 -29.30 13.26
CA PRO A 307 7.48 -29.39 14.47
C PRO A 307 8.92 -28.87 14.28
N LEU A 308 9.34 -28.53 13.07
CA LEU A 308 10.71 -28.15 12.76
C LEU A 308 10.92 -26.64 12.86
N ASP A 309 12.05 -26.24 13.44
CA ASP A 309 12.47 -24.83 13.50
C ASP A 309 13.15 -24.42 12.18
N LEU A 310 12.35 -24.22 11.15
CA LEU A 310 12.82 -23.73 9.85
C LEU A 310 11.76 -22.85 9.16
N PRO A 311 12.16 -21.93 8.26
CA PRO A 311 11.24 -21.03 7.58
C PRO A 311 10.55 -21.75 6.43
N TRP A 312 9.27 -22.05 6.62
CA TRP A 312 8.38 -22.62 5.63
C TRP A 312 6.94 -22.11 5.85
N ALA A 313 6.12 -22.18 4.80
CA ALA A 313 4.68 -21.94 4.90
C ALA A 313 3.93 -22.64 3.77
N PRO A 314 2.68 -23.09 3.98
CA PRO A 314 1.80 -23.42 2.88
C PRO A 314 1.46 -22.13 2.11
N VAL A 315 1.28 -22.23 0.80
CA VAL A 315 0.84 -21.10 -0.02
C VAL A 315 -0.67 -21.09 -0.08
N TYR A 316 -1.28 -20.04 0.45
CA TYR A 316 -2.72 -19.83 0.31
C TYR A 316 -3.04 -19.30 -1.09
N GLU A 317 -3.92 -19.97 -1.79
CA GLU A 317 -4.32 -19.63 -3.15
C GLU A 317 -5.69 -18.95 -3.19
N THR A 318 -6.43 -19.03 -2.11
CA THR A 318 -7.78 -18.46 -1.97
C THR A 318 -7.88 -17.50 -0.79
N PRO A 319 -8.76 -16.47 -0.87
CA PRO A 319 -9.06 -15.64 0.29
C PRO A 319 -9.63 -16.43 1.47
N GLY A 320 -10.28 -17.57 1.22
CA GLY A 320 -10.86 -18.42 2.27
C GLY A 320 -9.78 -19.03 3.17
N GLU A 321 -8.69 -19.52 2.58
CA GLU A 321 -7.55 -20.08 3.32
C GLU A 321 -6.89 -19.01 4.19
N PHE A 322 -6.66 -17.82 3.64
CA PHE A 322 -6.14 -16.68 4.40
C PHE A 322 -7.05 -16.32 5.58
N LEU A 323 -8.37 -16.30 5.39
CA LEU A 323 -9.32 -15.97 6.45
C LEU A 323 -9.43 -17.05 7.54
N ALA A 324 -9.10 -18.30 7.21
CA ALA A 324 -9.12 -19.44 8.13
C ALA A 324 -7.82 -19.62 8.91
N ASP A 325 -6.75 -18.90 8.52
CA ASP A 325 -5.45 -19.01 9.17
C ASP A 325 -5.50 -18.59 10.64
N GLU A 326 -4.98 -19.44 11.52
CA GLU A 326 -5.03 -19.24 12.97
C GLU A 326 -4.31 -17.96 13.43
N HIS A 327 -3.23 -17.58 12.76
CA HIS A 327 -2.48 -16.36 13.07
C HIS A 327 -3.27 -15.11 12.62
N VAL A 328 -3.91 -15.15 11.46
CA VAL A 328 -4.81 -14.08 10.98
C VAL A 328 -5.96 -13.86 11.96
N VAL A 329 -6.57 -14.96 12.44
CA VAL A 329 -7.64 -14.93 13.44
C VAL A 329 -7.11 -14.43 14.79
N ALA A 330 -6.03 -14.99 15.31
CA ALA A 330 -5.46 -14.60 16.60
C ALA A 330 -4.97 -13.15 16.63
N ARG A 331 -4.53 -12.63 15.48
CA ARG A 331 -4.11 -11.24 15.31
C ARG A 331 -5.29 -10.28 15.06
N ASP A 332 -6.52 -10.77 14.93
CA ASP A 332 -7.69 -9.95 14.54
C ASP A 332 -7.38 -9.05 13.33
N LEU A 333 -6.65 -9.65 12.36
CA LEU A 333 -6.17 -8.89 11.20
C LEU A 333 -7.31 -8.48 10.27
N VAL A 334 -8.37 -9.29 10.21
CA VAL A 334 -9.54 -9.03 9.38
C VAL A 334 -10.74 -8.78 10.29
N GLY A 335 -11.34 -7.61 10.16
CA GLY A 335 -12.55 -7.24 10.86
C GLY A 335 -13.73 -7.04 9.92
N VAL A 336 -14.88 -6.71 10.50
CA VAL A 336 -16.09 -6.34 9.75
C VAL A 336 -16.22 -4.82 9.75
N LEU A 337 -16.09 -4.22 8.59
CA LEU A 337 -16.45 -2.82 8.38
C LEU A 337 -17.97 -2.71 8.50
N PRO A 338 -18.49 -1.80 9.34
CA PRO A 338 -19.95 -1.64 9.49
C PRO A 338 -20.58 -1.26 8.15
N GLY A 339 -21.80 -1.68 7.96
CA GLY A 339 -22.64 -1.26 6.84
C GLY A 339 -23.07 0.21 6.97
N SER A 340 -23.67 0.74 5.92
CA SER A 340 -24.34 2.03 5.88
C SER A 340 -25.70 1.88 5.18
N PRO A 341 -26.54 2.92 5.11
CA PRO A 341 -27.77 2.87 4.31
C PRO A 341 -27.56 2.51 2.84
N HIS A 342 -26.29 2.63 2.37
CA HIS A 342 -25.91 2.43 0.97
C HIS A 342 -24.92 1.27 0.76
N ALA A 343 -24.52 0.55 1.81
CA ALA A 343 -23.55 -0.53 1.73
C ALA A 343 -23.75 -1.57 2.84
N GLU A 344 -23.72 -2.84 2.46
CA GLU A 344 -23.73 -3.97 3.40
C GLU A 344 -22.43 -4.04 4.20
N PRO A 345 -22.44 -4.66 5.41
CA PRO A 345 -21.22 -4.91 6.17
C PRO A 345 -20.25 -5.79 5.37
N ARG A 346 -18.95 -5.47 5.44
CA ARG A 346 -17.92 -6.14 4.65
C ARG A 346 -16.70 -6.52 5.49
N ARG A 347 -16.11 -7.67 5.17
CA ARG A 347 -14.78 -8.01 5.73
C ARG A 347 -13.71 -7.15 5.11
N GLN A 348 -12.84 -6.58 5.95
CA GLN A 348 -11.72 -5.75 5.53
C GLN A 348 -10.50 -6.03 6.38
N VAL A 349 -9.32 -5.95 5.77
CA VAL A 349 -8.06 -5.95 6.51
C VAL A 349 -7.98 -4.66 7.31
N ARG A 350 -7.70 -4.76 8.61
CA ARG A 350 -7.45 -3.62 9.49
C ARG A 350 -6.13 -2.94 9.11
N PHE A 351 -5.93 -1.74 9.63
CA PHE A 351 -4.61 -1.12 9.55
C PHE A 351 -3.57 -2.08 10.19
N PRO A 352 -2.49 -2.45 9.45
CA PRO A 352 -1.65 -3.61 9.82
C PRO A 352 -0.66 -3.33 10.95
N VAL A 353 -0.75 -2.17 11.60
CA VAL A 353 0.10 -1.79 12.74
C VAL A 353 -0.76 -1.62 13.98
N ARG A 354 -0.35 -2.24 15.09
CA ARG A 354 -0.99 -2.07 16.39
C ARG A 354 -0.37 -0.92 17.14
N PHE A 355 -1.20 0.05 17.52
CA PHE A 355 -0.80 1.16 18.36
C PHE A 355 -1.05 0.79 19.83
N GLY A 356 -0.11 1.15 20.73
CA GLY A 356 -0.24 0.87 22.16
C GLY A 356 -1.45 1.57 22.79
N ALA A 357 -1.86 2.71 22.25
CA ALA A 357 -3.09 3.42 22.68
C ALA A 357 -4.38 2.86 22.07
N GLY A 358 -4.29 1.80 21.26
CA GLY A 358 -5.40 1.27 20.48
C GLY A 358 -5.60 2.03 19.17
N LEU A 359 -6.21 1.36 18.20
CA LEU A 359 -6.61 1.94 16.92
C LEU A 359 -7.81 1.16 16.37
N ASP A 360 -8.96 1.81 16.27
CA ASP A 360 -10.06 1.30 15.47
C ASP A 360 -9.97 1.85 14.05
N SER A 361 -9.59 1.01 13.12
CA SER A 361 -9.41 1.38 11.71
C SER A 361 -10.64 1.07 10.84
N LEU A 362 -11.68 0.43 11.38
CA LEU A 362 -12.88 0.03 10.64
C LEU A 362 -14.12 0.73 11.20
N ARG A 363 -14.14 2.06 11.19
CA ARG A 363 -15.17 2.87 11.86
C ARG A 363 -16.39 3.13 10.98
N ARG A 364 -16.20 3.39 9.68
CA ARG A 364 -17.27 3.83 8.78
C ARG A 364 -17.08 3.26 7.38
N ALA A 365 -18.18 2.81 6.75
CA ALA A 365 -18.19 2.40 5.35
C ALA A 365 -17.73 3.53 4.43
N ALA A 366 -17.30 3.16 3.21
CA ALA A 366 -17.04 4.15 2.17
C ALA A 366 -18.32 4.96 1.91
N PRO A 367 -18.21 6.28 1.72
CA PRO A 367 -19.38 7.13 1.50
C PRO A 367 -20.03 6.87 0.15
N ALA A 368 -21.35 7.04 0.06
CA ALA A 368 -22.02 7.21 -1.21
C ALA A 368 -21.54 8.48 -1.90
N HIS A 369 -21.76 8.60 -3.21
CA HIS A 369 -21.38 9.78 -3.99
C HIS A 369 -22.06 11.04 -3.45
N GLY A 370 -21.27 11.97 -2.93
CA GLY A 370 -21.74 13.22 -2.35
C GLY A 370 -22.51 13.11 -1.04
N GLU A 371 -22.44 11.99 -0.34
CA GLU A 371 -23.20 11.72 0.89
C GLU A 371 -23.10 12.84 1.94
N HIS A 372 -21.95 13.49 2.03
CA HIS A 372 -21.68 14.51 3.03
C HIS A 372 -21.65 15.94 2.48
N THR A 373 -22.15 16.15 1.24
CA THR A 373 -22.07 17.47 0.59
C THR A 373 -22.75 18.56 1.42
N ALA A 374 -23.98 18.33 1.89
CA ALA A 374 -24.71 19.32 2.68
C ALA A 374 -24.04 19.58 4.04
N GLU A 375 -23.52 18.53 4.69
CA GLU A 375 -22.79 18.63 5.96
C GLU A 375 -21.53 19.51 5.79
N ILE A 376 -20.67 19.15 4.79
CA ILE A 376 -19.40 19.84 4.56
C ILE A 376 -19.60 21.31 4.16
N LEU A 377 -20.59 21.60 3.29
CA LEU A 377 -20.92 22.98 2.93
C LEU A 377 -21.49 23.76 4.10
N GLY A 378 -22.32 23.13 4.92
CA GLY A 378 -22.83 23.71 6.15
C GLY A 378 -21.74 24.04 7.18
N GLU A 379 -20.71 23.20 7.32
CA GLU A 379 -19.52 23.49 8.14
C GLU A 379 -18.83 24.81 7.68
N LEU A 380 -18.69 24.99 6.36
CA LEU A 380 -18.07 26.18 5.78
C LEU A 380 -18.90 27.47 6.05
N ASP A 381 -20.21 27.37 5.99
CA ASP A 381 -21.09 28.55 6.16
C ASP A 381 -21.20 28.98 7.63
N GLN A 382 -21.38 28.03 8.55
CA GLN A 382 -21.40 28.31 9.99
C GLN A 382 -20.14 29.01 10.48
N GLN A 383 -19.03 28.66 9.88
CA GLN A 383 -17.77 29.23 10.27
C GLN A 383 -17.57 30.64 9.71
N ARG A 384 -18.08 30.93 8.53
CA ARG A 384 -18.11 32.30 7.96
C ARG A 384 -18.95 33.25 8.83
N GLU A 385 -20.02 32.73 9.38
CA GLU A 385 -20.85 33.48 10.32
C GLU A 385 -20.07 33.81 11.61
N ARG A 386 -19.35 32.85 12.18
CA ARG A 386 -18.51 33.06 13.38
C ARG A 386 -17.39 34.06 13.14
N GLU A 387 -16.76 34.04 11.98
CA GLU A 387 -15.69 34.99 11.61
C GLU A 387 -16.25 36.43 11.47
N ARG A 388 -17.44 36.58 10.85
CA ARG A 388 -18.12 37.87 10.76
C ARG A 388 -18.55 38.42 12.11
N GLU A 389 -18.94 37.56 13.03
CA GLU A 389 -19.30 37.97 14.40
C GLU A 389 -18.10 38.40 15.23
N GLN A 390 -16.89 37.91 14.90
CA GLN A 390 -15.64 38.26 15.60
C GLN A 390 -14.92 39.47 14.98
N GLU A 391 -15.33 39.94 13.80
CA GLU A 391 -14.79 41.18 13.24
C GLU A 391 -15.26 42.35 14.08
N PRO A 392 -14.33 43.18 14.61
CA PRO A 392 -14.73 44.35 15.40
C PRO A 392 -15.56 45.28 14.52
N LYS A 393 -16.77 45.56 14.97
CA LYS A 393 -17.62 46.60 14.34
C LYS A 393 -16.81 47.90 14.29
N ARG A 394 -16.35 48.25 13.11
CA ARG A 394 -15.68 49.55 12.85
C ARG A 394 -16.65 50.69 12.95
#